data_90cb408b9c019dd1ee27d73ef8c5509d
#
_entry.id   90cb408b9c019dd1ee27d73ef8c5509d
#
_cell.length_a   1.000
_cell.length_b   1.000
_cell.length_c   1.000
_cell.angle_alpha   90.00
_cell.angle_beta   90.00
_cell.angle_gamma   90.00
#
_symmetry.space_group_name_H-M   'P 1'
#
loop_
_entity.id
_entity.type
_entity.pdbx_description
1 polymer ?
#
loop_
_entity_poly.entity_id
_entity_poly.type
_entity_poly.pdbx_seq_one_letter_code
_entity_poly.pdbx_strand_id
1 'polypeptide(L)'
;MASRVSPRWRIEDLSFSQLATSAARDDENLFYLATCASFIESGADLYTGNLVNYFRDDEEVFGWRRDHWEPEELQHGEALRSYVAHAWPDFDWESAYRSFLAEYANYCKVELLAPTRALEMAARCVVETGTATNYTALARCATEPVLQDLASRIAADEINHYKHFYRFFRRYREAESVGRTRVLVTLGRRTLELRIEDAPRAIRHAAKSRCPACAGDRAYLRSVGAGMRAAVRKNLHPGTTLKMLMRPLALPRPVQAVVQYPIEKFIDNVFLR
;
A
#
# COMPACT_ATOMS: atom_id res chain seq x y z
N MET A 1 1.01 9.14 31.50
CA MET A 1 0.03 9.12 30.39
C MET A 1 0.75 9.70 29.17
N ALA A 2 1.14 8.87 28.21
CA ALA A 2 1.69 9.37 26.96
C ALA A 2 0.58 10.12 26.23
N SER A 3 0.85 11.35 25.82
CA SER A 3 -0.05 12.15 24.99
C SER A 3 -0.27 11.37 23.68
N ARG A 4 -1.47 10.87 23.43
CA ARG A 4 -1.83 10.36 22.10
C ARG A 4 -1.63 11.52 21.14
N VAL A 5 -0.68 11.37 20.24
CA VAL A 5 -0.49 12.35 19.16
C VAL A 5 -1.73 12.25 18.27
N SER A 6 -2.39 13.38 18.05
CA SER A 6 -3.55 13.42 17.15
C SER A 6 -3.13 13.04 15.74
N PRO A 7 -3.92 12.25 15.02
CA PRO A 7 -3.66 11.95 13.62
C PRO A 7 -3.58 13.26 12.81
N ARG A 8 -2.85 13.26 11.70
CA ARG A 8 -2.65 14.44 10.85
C ARG A 8 -3.94 14.95 10.23
N TRP A 9 -4.90 14.07 10.07
CA TRP A 9 -6.24 14.32 9.55
C TRP A 9 -7.21 13.33 10.17
N ARG A 10 -8.50 13.57 10.02
CA ARG A 10 -9.58 12.71 10.50
C ARG A 10 -10.56 12.42 9.37
N ILE A 11 -11.32 11.33 9.49
CA ILE A 11 -12.33 10.96 8.49
C ILE A 11 -13.39 12.06 8.35
N GLU A 12 -13.71 12.76 9.43
CA GLU A 12 -14.65 13.88 9.44
C GLU A 12 -14.17 15.10 8.64
N ASP A 13 -12.85 15.18 8.35
CA ASP A 13 -12.30 16.24 7.48
C ASP A 13 -12.61 16.01 6.00
N LEU A 14 -13.12 14.81 5.63
CA LEU A 14 -13.49 14.45 4.27
C LEU A 14 -14.93 14.85 3.99
N SER A 15 -15.15 15.60 2.93
CA SER A 15 -16.48 16.13 2.56
C SER A 15 -17.33 15.12 1.79
N PHE A 16 -17.67 13.97 2.39
CA PHE A 16 -18.47 12.92 1.71
C PHE A 16 -19.84 13.45 1.19
N SER A 17 -20.39 14.49 1.79
CA SER A 17 -21.61 15.15 1.30
C SER A 17 -21.43 15.84 -0.06
N GLN A 18 -20.19 16.09 -0.47
CA GLN A 18 -19.84 16.71 -1.76
C GLN A 18 -19.44 15.69 -2.82
N LEU A 19 -19.54 14.39 -2.51
CA LEU A 19 -19.11 13.32 -3.41
C LEU A 19 -19.93 13.35 -4.70
N ALA A 20 -19.24 13.48 -5.82
CA ALA A 20 -19.82 13.47 -7.17
C ALA A 20 -20.15 12.02 -7.59
N THR A 21 -21.21 11.46 -7.01
CA THR A 21 -21.60 10.06 -7.11
C THR A 21 -21.75 9.57 -8.56
N SER A 22 -22.28 10.39 -9.47
CA SER A 22 -22.42 10.02 -10.88
C SER A 22 -21.08 9.81 -11.56
N ALA A 23 -20.14 10.74 -11.37
CA ALA A 23 -18.80 10.64 -11.97
C ALA A 23 -18.02 9.42 -11.42
N ALA A 24 -18.18 9.10 -10.14
CA ALA A 24 -17.56 7.93 -9.54
C ALA A 24 -18.16 6.61 -10.05
N ARG A 25 -19.51 6.56 -10.20
CA ARG A 25 -20.22 5.32 -10.59
C ARG A 25 -19.90 4.83 -11.98
N ASP A 26 -19.61 5.74 -12.91
CA ASP A 26 -19.36 5.41 -14.31
C ASP A 26 -17.91 4.97 -14.56
N ASP A 27 -16.99 5.15 -13.59
CA ASP A 27 -15.60 4.74 -13.70
C ASP A 27 -15.34 3.40 -13.02
N GLU A 28 -15.35 2.32 -13.80
CA GLU A 28 -15.10 0.98 -13.29
C GLU A 28 -13.66 0.79 -12.78
N ASN A 29 -12.67 1.45 -13.40
CA ASN A 29 -11.30 1.41 -12.90
C ASN A 29 -11.20 2.06 -11.53
N LEU A 30 -11.89 3.17 -11.32
CA LEU A 30 -11.97 3.86 -10.05
C LEU A 30 -12.62 2.99 -8.97
N PHE A 31 -13.71 2.29 -9.32
CA PHE A 31 -14.35 1.31 -8.44
C PHE A 31 -13.35 0.28 -7.93
N TYR A 32 -12.63 -0.39 -8.85
CA TYR A 32 -11.68 -1.42 -8.44
C TYR A 32 -10.48 -0.85 -7.69
N LEU A 33 -9.96 0.31 -8.08
CA LEU A 33 -8.86 0.97 -7.38
C LEU A 33 -9.23 1.29 -5.92
N ALA A 34 -10.38 1.94 -5.70
CA ALA A 34 -10.82 2.30 -4.35
C ALA A 34 -11.21 1.08 -3.51
N THR A 35 -11.94 0.11 -4.11
CA THR A 35 -12.41 -1.08 -3.40
C THR A 35 -11.25 -2.00 -3.03
N CYS A 36 -10.32 -2.27 -3.95
CA CYS A 36 -9.15 -3.11 -3.65
C CYS A 36 -8.25 -2.46 -2.60
N ALA A 37 -8.04 -1.15 -2.68
CA ALA A 37 -7.32 -0.40 -1.67
C ALA A 37 -8.02 -0.52 -0.30
N SER A 38 -9.35 -0.31 -0.24
CA SER A 38 -10.10 -0.42 1.01
C SER A 38 -10.00 -1.82 1.65
N PHE A 39 -9.95 -2.88 0.84
CA PHE A 39 -9.79 -4.24 1.36
C PHE A 39 -8.41 -4.46 1.98
N ILE A 40 -7.36 -4.01 1.32
CA ILE A 40 -5.97 -4.21 1.76
C ILE A 40 -5.72 -3.41 3.03
N GLU A 41 -6.10 -2.13 3.07
CA GLU A 41 -5.92 -1.27 4.23
C GLU A 41 -6.79 -1.70 5.42
N SER A 42 -8.04 -2.11 5.19
CA SER A 42 -8.89 -2.63 6.27
C SER A 42 -8.39 -3.97 6.85
N GLY A 43 -7.52 -4.68 6.14
CA GLY A 43 -6.85 -5.89 6.62
C GLY A 43 -5.55 -5.64 7.37
N ALA A 44 -5.20 -4.39 7.66
CA ALA A 44 -3.94 -4.02 8.29
C ALA A 44 -3.73 -4.67 9.67
N ASP A 45 -4.80 -4.89 10.44
CA ASP A 45 -4.76 -5.55 11.74
C ASP A 45 -4.15 -6.96 11.69
N LEU A 46 -4.30 -7.69 10.58
CA LEU A 46 -3.77 -9.04 10.42
C LEU A 46 -2.23 -9.09 10.42
N TYR A 47 -1.58 -8.08 9.85
CA TYR A 47 -0.11 -8.04 9.80
C TYR A 47 0.52 -7.13 10.85
N THR A 48 -0.21 -6.13 11.34
CA THR A 48 0.29 -5.25 12.40
C THR A 48 0.58 -6.03 13.67
N GLY A 49 -0.33 -6.91 14.11
CA GLY A 49 -0.15 -7.77 15.27
C GLY A 49 1.11 -8.65 15.21
N ASN A 50 1.41 -9.21 14.04
CA ASN A 50 2.61 -10.03 13.82
C ASN A 50 3.89 -9.21 13.95
N LEU A 51 3.89 -8.01 13.38
CA LEU A 51 5.01 -7.09 13.51
C LEU A 51 5.16 -6.56 14.95
N VAL A 52 4.07 -6.34 15.69
CA VAL A 52 4.11 -5.97 17.12
C VAL A 52 4.93 -7.00 17.91
N ASN A 53 4.62 -8.28 17.74
CA ASN A 53 5.32 -9.36 18.45
C ASN A 53 6.80 -9.45 18.05
N TYR A 54 7.14 -9.23 16.79
CA TYR A 54 8.50 -9.31 16.27
C TYR A 54 9.43 -8.20 16.81
N PHE A 55 8.87 -7.02 17.15
CA PHE A 55 9.61 -5.87 17.66
C PHE A 55 9.27 -5.50 19.11
N ARG A 56 8.62 -6.38 19.86
CA ARG A 56 8.08 -6.11 21.21
C ARG A 56 9.12 -5.65 22.25
N ASP A 57 10.37 -6.06 22.09
CA ASP A 57 11.49 -5.73 22.97
C ASP A 57 12.23 -4.45 22.57
N ASP A 58 11.79 -3.76 21.52
CA ASP A 58 12.27 -2.45 21.13
C ASP A 58 11.19 -1.39 21.39
N GLU A 59 11.27 -0.75 22.55
CA GLU A 59 10.26 0.21 23.03
C GLU A 59 9.99 1.35 22.04
N GLU A 60 11.02 1.85 21.33
CA GLU A 60 10.86 2.94 20.37
C GLU A 60 10.06 2.50 19.15
N VAL A 61 10.40 1.35 18.56
CA VAL A 61 9.71 0.81 17.39
C VAL A 61 8.30 0.37 17.77
N PHE A 62 8.17 -0.32 18.89
CA PHE A 62 6.88 -0.77 19.40
C PHE A 62 5.93 0.40 19.69
N GLY A 63 6.43 1.43 20.41
CA GLY A 63 5.64 2.61 20.76
C GLY A 63 5.19 3.38 19.53
N TRP A 64 6.10 3.65 18.58
CA TRP A 64 5.74 4.35 17.34
C TRP A 64 4.68 3.59 16.52
N ARG A 65 4.80 2.28 16.44
CA ARG A 65 3.85 1.46 15.67
C ARG A 65 2.47 1.44 16.29
N ARG A 66 2.38 1.22 17.61
CA ARG A 66 1.12 1.17 18.35
C ARG A 66 0.41 2.53 18.41
N ASP A 67 1.18 3.60 18.59
CA ASP A 67 0.61 4.91 18.90
C ASP A 67 0.43 5.81 17.66
N HIS A 68 1.04 5.43 16.51
CA HIS A 68 1.00 6.21 15.27
C HIS A 68 0.66 5.35 14.05
N TRP A 69 1.52 4.41 13.67
CA TRP A 69 1.40 3.70 12.41
C TRP A 69 0.13 2.86 12.32
N GLU A 70 -0.13 1.98 13.27
CA GLU A 70 -1.33 1.12 13.27
C GLU A 70 -2.66 1.92 13.29
N PRO A 71 -2.83 2.98 14.13
CA PRO A 71 -4.02 3.81 14.05
C PRO A 71 -4.20 4.54 12.72
N GLU A 72 -3.10 4.98 12.07
CA GLU A 72 -3.15 5.63 10.76
C GLU A 72 -3.57 4.62 9.67
N GLU A 73 -3.01 3.39 9.65
CA GLU A 73 -3.40 2.31 8.73
C GLU A 73 -4.89 1.94 8.86
N LEU A 74 -5.38 1.77 10.09
CA LEU A 74 -6.79 1.50 10.34
C LEU A 74 -7.70 2.64 9.87
N GLN A 75 -7.26 3.89 10.04
CA GLN A 75 -7.97 5.06 9.52
C GLN A 75 -8.01 5.08 7.99
N HIS A 76 -6.93 4.69 7.30
CA HIS A 76 -6.91 4.56 5.84
C HIS A 76 -7.98 3.58 5.37
N GLY A 77 -8.04 2.39 5.98
CA GLY A 77 -9.04 1.37 5.68
C GLY A 77 -10.47 1.87 5.86
N GLU A 78 -10.77 2.49 7.00
CA GLU A 78 -12.12 2.99 7.31
C GLU A 78 -12.53 4.15 6.39
N ALA A 79 -11.61 5.07 6.08
CA ALA A 79 -11.89 6.18 5.17
C ALA A 79 -12.16 5.70 3.73
N LEU A 80 -11.37 4.74 3.23
CA LEU A 80 -11.59 4.13 1.91
C LEU A 80 -12.88 3.33 1.86
N ARG A 81 -13.19 2.55 2.91
CA ARG A 81 -14.47 1.84 3.05
C ARG A 81 -15.64 2.81 3.01
N SER A 82 -15.56 3.90 3.79
CA SER A 82 -16.58 4.95 3.80
C SER A 82 -16.75 5.58 2.42
N TYR A 83 -15.65 5.85 1.72
CA TYR A 83 -15.70 6.33 0.33
C TYR A 83 -16.44 5.36 -0.59
N VAL A 84 -16.09 4.07 -0.56
CA VAL A 84 -16.73 3.03 -1.39
C VAL A 84 -18.22 2.93 -1.09
N ALA A 85 -18.62 2.95 0.19
CA ALA A 85 -20.01 2.89 0.60
C ALA A 85 -20.85 4.09 0.10
N HIS A 86 -20.27 5.29 0.07
CA HIS A 86 -20.94 6.46 -0.46
C HIS A 86 -20.99 6.50 -1.99
N ALA A 87 -19.89 6.10 -2.66
CA ALA A 87 -19.81 6.14 -4.12
C ALA A 87 -20.63 5.01 -4.78
N TRP A 88 -20.64 3.82 -4.19
CA TRP A 88 -21.33 2.62 -4.70
C TRP A 88 -22.21 1.98 -3.61
N PRO A 89 -23.32 2.61 -3.18
CA PRO A 89 -24.15 2.11 -2.08
C PRO A 89 -24.80 0.76 -2.33
N ASP A 90 -24.91 0.35 -3.60
CA ASP A 90 -25.45 -0.96 -3.99
C ASP A 90 -24.40 -2.08 -3.94
N PHE A 91 -23.14 -1.76 -3.66
CA PHE A 91 -22.07 -2.74 -3.53
C PHE A 91 -22.01 -3.30 -2.11
N ASP A 92 -22.20 -4.61 -1.96
CA ASP A 92 -22.07 -5.29 -0.67
C ASP A 92 -20.57 -5.44 -0.28
N TRP A 93 -20.03 -4.33 0.24
CA TRP A 93 -18.65 -4.24 0.67
C TRP A 93 -18.33 -5.26 1.77
N GLU A 94 -19.21 -5.42 2.76
CA GLU A 94 -18.99 -6.30 3.92
C GLU A 94 -18.85 -7.77 3.52
N SER A 95 -19.72 -8.26 2.63
CA SER A 95 -19.65 -9.63 2.14
C SER A 95 -18.39 -9.87 1.31
N ALA A 96 -18.06 -8.93 0.43
CA ALA A 96 -16.87 -9.01 -0.42
C ALA A 96 -15.57 -8.96 0.43
N TYR A 97 -15.50 -8.04 1.37
CA TYR A 97 -14.36 -7.90 2.29
C TYR A 97 -14.17 -9.14 3.16
N ARG A 98 -15.23 -9.67 3.76
CA ARG A 98 -15.15 -10.89 4.57
C ARG A 98 -14.60 -12.06 3.77
N SER A 99 -15.04 -12.20 2.50
CA SER A 99 -14.54 -13.23 1.59
C SER A 99 -13.05 -13.02 1.26
N PHE A 100 -12.62 -11.77 1.06
CA PHE A 100 -11.21 -11.39 0.87
C PHE A 100 -10.38 -11.69 2.11
N LEU A 101 -10.83 -11.24 3.27
CA LEU A 101 -10.11 -11.37 4.54
C LEU A 101 -9.82 -12.82 4.90
N ALA A 102 -10.79 -13.72 4.69
CA ALA A 102 -10.63 -15.15 4.95
C ALA A 102 -9.51 -15.79 4.12
N GLU A 103 -9.27 -15.32 2.90
CA GLU A 103 -8.15 -15.76 2.08
C GLU A 103 -6.85 -15.02 2.45
N TYR A 104 -6.93 -13.71 2.63
CA TYR A 104 -5.79 -12.84 2.91
C TYR A 104 -5.06 -13.22 4.21
N ALA A 105 -5.80 -13.61 5.24
CA ALA A 105 -5.25 -14.06 6.52
C ALA A 105 -4.22 -15.21 6.38
N ASN A 106 -4.32 -16.04 5.34
CA ASN A 106 -3.36 -17.12 5.10
C ASN A 106 -1.96 -16.61 4.70
N TYR A 107 -1.86 -15.36 4.26
CA TYR A 107 -0.61 -14.72 3.80
C TYR A 107 -0.03 -13.75 4.83
N CYS A 108 -0.78 -13.42 5.88
CA CYS A 108 -0.35 -12.54 6.97
C CYS A 108 0.19 -13.33 8.16
N LYS A 109 1.25 -14.13 7.94
CA LYS A 109 1.82 -15.02 8.97
C LYS A 109 3.19 -14.54 9.43
N VAL A 110 3.52 -14.76 10.72
CA VAL A 110 4.81 -14.38 11.33
C VAL A 110 5.99 -15.04 10.60
N GLU A 111 5.81 -16.29 10.13
CA GLU A 111 6.82 -17.06 9.43
C GLU A 111 7.24 -16.45 8.09
N LEU A 112 6.43 -15.51 7.56
CA LEU A 112 6.71 -14.80 6.31
C LEU A 112 7.53 -13.51 6.52
N LEU A 113 7.77 -13.13 7.78
CA LEU A 113 8.63 -11.98 8.08
C LEU A 113 10.08 -12.27 7.65
N ALA A 114 10.82 -11.20 7.35
CA ALA A 114 12.22 -11.33 6.99
C ALA A 114 13.07 -11.84 8.17
N PRO A 115 14.19 -12.56 7.90
CA PRO A 115 14.94 -13.28 8.93
C PRO A 115 15.67 -12.38 9.94
N THR A 116 15.76 -11.07 9.69
CA THR A 116 16.37 -10.11 10.62
C THR A 116 15.55 -8.83 10.67
N ARG A 117 15.65 -8.07 11.76
CA ARG A 117 14.92 -6.82 11.93
C ARG A 117 15.28 -5.78 10.86
N ALA A 118 16.55 -5.67 10.51
CA ALA A 118 16.99 -4.80 9.43
C ALA A 118 16.32 -5.17 8.09
N LEU A 119 16.29 -6.45 7.75
CA LEU A 119 15.68 -6.89 6.50
C LEU A 119 14.17 -6.72 6.50
N GLU A 120 13.50 -6.93 7.64
CA GLU A 120 12.07 -6.66 7.76
C GLU A 120 11.77 -5.15 7.59
N MET A 121 12.54 -4.27 8.21
CA MET A 121 12.40 -2.83 8.01
C MET A 121 12.69 -2.41 6.56
N ALA A 122 13.63 -3.06 5.88
CA ALA A 122 13.86 -2.85 4.45
C ALA A 122 12.67 -3.31 3.60
N ALA A 123 12.05 -4.44 3.95
CA ALA A 123 10.83 -4.93 3.30
C ALA A 123 9.65 -3.95 3.51
N ARG A 124 9.49 -3.39 4.72
CA ARG A 124 8.50 -2.34 4.98
C ARG A 124 8.75 -1.09 4.12
N CYS A 125 9.99 -0.67 3.96
CA CYS A 125 10.30 0.45 3.04
C CYS A 125 9.80 0.21 1.61
N VAL A 126 9.78 -1.04 1.13
CA VAL A 126 9.21 -1.38 -0.18
C VAL A 126 7.69 -1.25 -0.17
N VAL A 127 7.01 -1.74 0.87
CA VAL A 127 5.56 -1.62 1.02
C VAL A 127 5.15 -0.16 0.98
N GLU A 128 5.70 0.65 1.89
CA GLU A 128 5.38 2.09 1.99
C GLU A 128 5.72 2.88 0.71
N THR A 129 6.75 2.44 -0.03
CA THR A 129 7.04 3.02 -1.34
C THR A 129 5.94 2.67 -2.35
N GLY A 130 5.46 1.44 -2.34
CA GLY A 130 4.38 0.98 -3.21
C GLY A 130 3.08 1.71 -2.93
N THR A 131 2.66 1.77 -1.67
CA THR A 131 1.42 2.45 -1.23
C THR A 131 1.48 3.95 -1.49
N ALA A 132 2.57 4.65 -1.08
CA ALA A 132 2.78 6.06 -1.37
C ALA A 132 2.71 6.37 -2.88
N THR A 133 3.29 5.51 -3.71
CA THR A 133 3.27 5.66 -5.17
C THR A 133 1.86 5.46 -5.73
N ASN A 134 1.16 4.43 -5.26
CA ASN A 134 -0.20 4.12 -5.70
C ASN A 134 -1.17 5.24 -5.32
N TYR A 135 -1.16 5.70 -4.07
CA TYR A 135 -2.05 6.77 -3.62
C TYR A 135 -1.71 8.13 -4.24
N THR A 136 -0.42 8.43 -4.49
CA THR A 136 -0.04 9.62 -5.26
C THR A 136 -0.59 9.58 -6.69
N ALA A 137 -0.56 8.42 -7.34
CA ALA A 137 -1.11 8.25 -8.67
C ALA A 137 -2.64 8.29 -8.65
N LEU A 138 -3.28 7.65 -7.65
CA LEU A 138 -4.73 7.67 -7.47
C LEU A 138 -5.25 9.09 -7.27
N ALA A 139 -4.61 9.90 -6.42
CA ALA A 139 -4.95 11.30 -6.22
C ALA A 139 -4.91 12.14 -7.51
N ARG A 140 -4.06 11.76 -8.47
CA ARG A 140 -3.93 12.46 -9.76
C ARG A 140 -4.86 11.94 -10.84
N CYS A 141 -5.18 10.64 -10.82
CA CYS A 141 -6.04 10.06 -11.84
C CYS A 141 -7.52 10.14 -11.47
N ALA A 142 -7.87 10.22 -10.20
CA ALA A 142 -9.24 10.35 -9.76
C ALA A 142 -9.85 11.67 -10.25
N THR A 143 -11.02 11.59 -10.87
CA THR A 143 -11.79 12.77 -11.31
C THR A 143 -12.71 13.29 -10.20
N GLU A 144 -12.91 12.49 -9.16
CA GLU A 144 -13.80 12.76 -8.05
C GLU A 144 -13.03 13.43 -6.89
N PRO A 145 -13.42 14.65 -6.46
CA PRO A 145 -12.62 15.47 -5.53
C PRO A 145 -12.39 14.85 -4.15
N VAL A 146 -13.38 14.12 -3.60
CA VAL A 146 -13.25 13.49 -2.28
C VAL A 146 -12.19 12.40 -2.31
N LEU A 147 -12.15 11.59 -3.38
CA LEU A 147 -11.11 10.58 -3.53
C LEU A 147 -9.74 11.19 -3.79
N GLN A 148 -9.67 12.31 -4.51
CA GLN A 148 -8.40 13.05 -4.69
C GLN A 148 -7.83 13.51 -3.35
N ASP A 149 -8.67 14.10 -2.48
CA ASP A 149 -8.26 14.56 -1.15
C ASP A 149 -7.86 13.37 -0.26
N LEU A 150 -8.70 12.33 -0.19
CA LEU A 150 -8.44 11.12 0.58
C LEU A 150 -7.11 10.46 0.15
N ALA A 151 -6.93 10.21 -1.13
CA ALA A 151 -5.71 9.59 -1.64
C ALA A 151 -4.46 10.46 -1.39
N SER A 152 -4.59 11.80 -1.45
CA SER A 152 -3.49 12.72 -1.16
C SER A 152 -3.08 12.66 0.32
N ARG A 153 -4.03 12.54 1.24
CA ARG A 153 -3.78 12.41 2.68
C ARG A 153 -3.09 11.10 3.00
N ILE A 154 -3.61 9.98 2.48
CA ILE A 154 -2.99 8.67 2.64
C ILE A 154 -1.56 8.69 2.07
N ALA A 155 -1.34 9.19 0.85
CA ALA A 155 0.00 9.29 0.26
C ALA A 155 1.00 10.05 1.15
N ALA A 156 0.55 11.10 1.84
CA ALA A 156 1.40 11.87 2.76
C ALA A 156 1.77 11.06 4.01
N ASP A 157 0.84 10.25 4.53
CA ASP A 157 1.10 9.36 5.66
C ASP A 157 2.05 8.23 5.28
N GLU A 158 1.86 7.58 4.13
CA GLU A 158 2.74 6.53 3.61
C GLU A 158 4.20 7.00 3.42
N ILE A 159 4.37 8.24 2.94
CA ILE A 159 5.71 8.85 2.85
C ILE A 159 6.31 9.06 4.24
N ASN A 160 5.49 9.35 5.24
CA ASN A 160 5.93 9.49 6.61
C ASN A 160 6.27 8.14 7.26
N HIS A 161 5.44 7.12 7.05
CA HIS A 161 5.69 5.74 7.45
C HIS A 161 7.03 5.26 6.88
N TYR A 162 7.26 5.47 5.58
CA TYR A 162 8.55 5.18 4.95
C TYR A 162 9.73 5.82 5.67
N LYS A 163 9.65 7.10 6.07
CA LYS A 163 10.74 7.79 6.78
C LYS A 163 11.07 7.12 8.11
N HIS A 164 10.05 6.68 8.85
CA HIS A 164 10.22 5.99 10.11
C HIS A 164 10.80 4.59 9.93
N PHE A 165 10.24 3.78 9.01
CA PHE A 165 10.80 2.46 8.70
C PHE A 165 12.23 2.54 8.20
N TYR A 166 12.56 3.53 7.36
CA TYR A 166 13.93 3.74 6.89
C TYR A 166 14.88 4.15 8.02
N ARG A 167 14.43 4.97 8.99
CA ARG A 167 15.22 5.32 10.18
C ARG A 167 15.53 4.08 11.01
N PHE A 168 14.53 3.24 11.27
CA PHE A 168 14.70 1.99 12.00
C PHE A 168 15.55 0.98 11.23
N PHE A 169 15.36 0.88 9.91
CA PHE A 169 16.22 0.07 9.05
C PHE A 169 17.70 0.42 9.22
N ARG A 170 18.04 1.70 9.19
CA ARG A 170 19.44 2.14 9.34
C ARG A 170 20.01 1.71 10.68
N ARG A 171 19.28 1.88 11.77
CA ARG A 171 19.69 1.48 13.12
C ARG A 171 19.93 -0.03 13.22
N TYR A 172 18.99 -0.84 12.77
CA TYR A 172 19.14 -2.29 12.80
C TYR A 172 20.21 -2.80 11.82
N ARG A 173 20.34 -2.20 10.64
CA ARG A 173 21.35 -2.57 9.68
C ARG A 173 22.75 -2.43 10.26
N GLU A 174 23.03 -1.39 11.00
CA GLU A 174 24.29 -1.16 11.68
C GLU A 174 24.51 -2.20 12.78
N ALA A 175 23.54 -2.41 13.66
CA ALA A 175 23.59 -3.36 14.77
C ALA A 175 23.75 -4.81 14.30
N GLU A 176 23.07 -5.21 13.23
CA GLU A 176 23.07 -6.58 12.68
C GLU A 176 24.12 -6.77 11.57
N SER A 177 24.89 -5.75 11.23
CA SER A 177 25.93 -5.78 10.16
C SER A 177 25.41 -6.30 8.81
N VAL A 178 24.18 -5.91 8.41
CA VAL A 178 23.54 -6.42 7.19
C VAL A 178 24.15 -5.80 5.93
N GLY A 179 24.74 -6.65 5.08
CA GLY A 179 25.37 -6.25 3.83
C GLY A 179 24.39 -5.84 2.72
N ARG A 180 24.85 -5.02 1.76
CA ARG A 180 24.05 -4.51 0.64
C ARG A 180 23.38 -5.59 -0.20
N THR A 181 24.04 -6.71 -0.43
CA THR A 181 23.50 -7.83 -1.23
C THR A 181 22.23 -8.40 -0.59
N ARG A 182 22.25 -8.63 0.73
CA ARG A 182 21.07 -9.11 1.46
C ARG A 182 19.92 -8.10 1.38
N VAL A 183 20.22 -6.81 1.52
CA VAL A 183 19.21 -5.74 1.35
C VAL A 183 18.64 -5.78 -0.07
N LEU A 184 19.48 -5.84 -1.11
CA LEU A 184 19.02 -5.88 -2.51
C LEU A 184 18.10 -7.07 -2.77
N VAL A 185 18.48 -8.26 -2.30
CA VAL A 185 17.65 -9.47 -2.44
C VAL A 185 16.31 -9.29 -1.75
N THR A 186 16.29 -8.72 -0.53
CA THR A 186 15.04 -8.45 0.21
C THR A 186 14.16 -7.46 -0.53
N LEU A 187 14.71 -6.33 -1.02
CA LEU A 187 13.96 -5.35 -1.80
C LEU A 187 13.35 -5.98 -3.06
N GLY A 188 14.16 -6.75 -3.82
CA GLY A 188 13.70 -7.44 -5.03
C GLY A 188 12.59 -8.46 -4.75
N ARG A 189 12.79 -9.31 -3.73
CA ARG A 189 11.79 -10.29 -3.30
C ARG A 189 10.48 -9.61 -2.91
N ARG A 190 10.51 -8.61 -2.03
CA ARG A 190 9.30 -7.92 -1.57
C ARG A 190 8.57 -7.18 -2.68
N THR A 191 9.33 -6.58 -3.61
CA THR A 191 8.77 -5.96 -4.82
C THR A 191 7.99 -6.96 -5.68
N LEU A 192 8.52 -8.18 -5.86
CA LEU A 192 7.83 -9.23 -6.61
C LEU A 192 6.59 -9.74 -5.89
N GLU A 193 6.66 -9.92 -4.57
CA GLU A 193 5.52 -10.35 -3.75
C GLU A 193 4.34 -9.38 -3.88
N LEU A 194 4.55 -8.08 -3.69
CA LEU A 194 3.51 -7.05 -3.82
C LEU A 194 2.82 -7.06 -5.20
N ARG A 195 3.58 -7.37 -6.26
CA ARG A 195 3.03 -7.42 -7.63
C ARG A 195 2.08 -8.60 -7.87
N ILE A 196 2.38 -9.74 -7.27
CA ILE A 196 1.77 -11.02 -7.66
C ILE A 196 0.57 -11.35 -6.77
N GLU A 197 0.51 -10.85 -5.55
CA GLU A 197 -0.32 -11.47 -4.53
C GLU A 197 -1.56 -10.66 -4.13
N ASP A 198 -1.43 -9.41 -3.70
CA ASP A 198 -2.51 -8.71 -3.02
C ASP A 198 -3.58 -8.16 -3.98
N ALA A 199 -3.19 -7.38 -4.99
CA ALA A 199 -4.13 -6.78 -5.93
C ALA A 199 -4.97 -7.80 -6.72
N PRO A 200 -4.41 -8.90 -7.28
CA PRO A 200 -5.22 -9.92 -7.96
C PRO A 200 -6.25 -10.61 -7.07
N ARG A 201 -5.94 -10.79 -5.76
CA ARG A 201 -6.92 -11.33 -4.80
C ARG A 201 -8.04 -10.35 -4.56
N ALA A 202 -7.71 -9.11 -4.22
CA ALA A 202 -8.69 -8.06 -3.98
C ALA A 202 -9.63 -7.87 -5.20
N ILE A 203 -9.08 -7.81 -6.42
CA ILE A 203 -9.87 -7.75 -7.68
C ILE A 203 -10.85 -8.91 -7.77
N ARG A 204 -10.42 -10.13 -7.52
CA ARG A 204 -11.28 -11.33 -7.63
C ARG A 204 -12.45 -11.28 -6.65
N HIS A 205 -12.21 -10.87 -5.39
CA HIS A 205 -13.26 -10.78 -4.39
C HIS A 205 -14.21 -9.60 -4.65
N ALA A 206 -13.69 -8.45 -5.08
CA ALA A 206 -14.50 -7.31 -5.51
C ALA A 206 -15.37 -7.68 -6.72
N ALA A 207 -14.78 -8.33 -7.73
CA ALA A 207 -15.50 -8.78 -8.92
C ALA A 207 -16.60 -9.82 -8.61
N LYS A 208 -16.34 -10.73 -7.67
CA LYS A 208 -17.33 -11.74 -7.26
C LYS A 208 -18.60 -11.12 -6.69
N SER A 209 -18.49 -10.04 -5.97
CA SER A 209 -19.65 -9.30 -5.44
C SER A 209 -20.25 -8.35 -6.48
N ARG A 210 -19.40 -7.66 -7.28
CA ARG A 210 -19.84 -6.66 -8.27
C ARG A 210 -20.48 -7.27 -9.50
N CYS A 211 -19.89 -8.35 -10.03
CA CYS A 211 -20.33 -9.07 -11.23
C CYS A 211 -20.14 -10.59 -11.01
N PRO A 212 -21.07 -11.29 -10.33
CA PRO A 212 -20.93 -12.72 -10.05
C PRO A 212 -20.69 -13.57 -11.29
N ALA A 213 -21.29 -13.21 -12.43
CA ALA A 213 -21.08 -13.88 -13.70
C ALA A 213 -19.64 -13.71 -14.25
N CYS A 214 -18.95 -12.63 -13.89
CA CYS A 214 -17.58 -12.31 -14.33
C CYS A 214 -16.50 -12.91 -13.41
N ALA A 215 -16.87 -13.35 -12.22
CA ALA A 215 -15.93 -13.75 -11.17
C ALA A 215 -15.01 -14.93 -11.55
N GLY A 216 -15.47 -15.81 -12.42
CA GLY A 216 -14.71 -16.95 -12.96
C GLY A 216 -13.96 -16.65 -14.27
N ASP A 217 -14.22 -15.51 -14.89
CA ASP A 217 -13.60 -15.13 -16.16
C ASP A 217 -12.19 -14.54 -15.96
N ARG A 218 -11.19 -15.36 -16.25
CA ARG A 218 -9.78 -14.94 -16.16
C ARG A 218 -9.42 -13.80 -17.12
N ALA A 219 -10.11 -13.68 -18.26
CA ALA A 219 -9.87 -12.61 -19.21
C ALA A 219 -10.39 -11.29 -18.65
N TYR A 220 -11.60 -11.29 -18.11
CA TYR A 220 -12.18 -10.15 -17.41
C TYR A 220 -11.29 -9.67 -16.24
N LEU A 221 -10.90 -10.56 -15.33
CA LEU A 221 -10.06 -10.21 -14.19
C LEU A 221 -8.70 -9.63 -14.61
N ARG A 222 -8.11 -10.15 -15.69
CA ARG A 222 -6.88 -9.58 -16.27
C ARG A 222 -7.11 -8.20 -16.87
N SER A 223 -8.24 -7.99 -17.55
CA SER A 223 -8.58 -6.69 -18.14
C SER A 223 -8.77 -5.60 -17.06
N VAL A 224 -9.47 -5.95 -15.97
CA VAL A 224 -9.61 -5.07 -14.79
C VAL A 224 -8.23 -4.67 -14.25
N GLY A 225 -7.39 -5.66 -13.95
CA GLY A 225 -6.05 -5.38 -13.46
C GLY A 225 -5.19 -4.58 -14.43
N ALA A 226 -5.36 -4.77 -15.74
CA ALA A 226 -4.67 -3.96 -16.76
C ALA A 226 -5.20 -2.53 -16.79
N GLY A 227 -6.50 -2.31 -16.66
CA GLY A 227 -7.14 -0.99 -16.58
C GLY A 227 -6.64 -0.21 -15.37
N MET A 228 -6.65 -0.82 -14.19
CA MET A 228 -6.12 -0.22 -12.97
C MET A 228 -4.65 0.19 -13.12
N ARG A 229 -3.80 -0.72 -13.64
CA ARG A 229 -2.38 -0.40 -13.89
C ARG A 229 -2.21 0.73 -14.90
N ALA A 230 -3.00 0.76 -15.96
CA ALA A 230 -2.93 1.82 -16.97
C ALA A 230 -3.32 3.19 -16.40
N ALA A 231 -4.33 3.25 -15.53
CA ALA A 231 -4.75 4.46 -14.84
C ALA A 231 -3.63 4.98 -13.91
N VAL A 232 -3.06 4.11 -13.09
CA VAL A 232 -1.95 4.44 -12.19
C VAL A 232 -0.72 4.87 -12.99
N ARG A 233 -0.34 4.12 -14.03
CA ARG A 233 0.87 4.37 -14.84
C ARG A 233 0.94 5.78 -15.41
N LYS A 234 -0.16 6.29 -15.95
CA LYS A 234 -0.21 7.62 -16.55
C LYS A 234 0.14 8.75 -15.57
N ASN A 235 -0.03 8.48 -14.27
CA ASN A 235 0.07 9.46 -13.20
C ASN A 235 1.26 9.21 -12.26
N LEU A 236 2.09 8.20 -12.57
CA LEU A 236 3.28 7.88 -11.79
C LEU A 236 4.40 8.91 -11.99
N HIS A 237 5.14 9.13 -10.90
CA HIS A 237 6.44 9.82 -10.92
C HIS A 237 7.55 8.82 -10.58
N PRO A 238 8.13 8.15 -11.59
CA PRO A 238 9.10 7.07 -11.37
C PRO A 238 10.32 7.53 -10.55
N GLY A 239 10.75 8.77 -10.71
CA GLY A 239 11.92 9.30 -10.00
C GLY A 239 11.82 9.32 -8.47
N THR A 240 10.63 9.61 -7.90
CA THR A 240 10.42 9.59 -6.44
C THR A 240 10.36 8.15 -5.93
N THR A 241 9.57 7.31 -6.59
CA THR A 241 9.48 5.88 -6.29
C THR A 241 10.85 5.21 -6.29
N LEU A 242 11.64 5.48 -7.34
CA LEU A 242 12.98 4.94 -7.45
C LEU A 242 13.91 5.41 -6.32
N LYS A 243 13.88 6.70 -5.98
CA LYS A 243 14.66 7.23 -4.87
C LYS A 243 14.33 6.53 -3.54
N MET A 244 13.05 6.30 -3.28
CA MET A 244 12.60 5.58 -2.07
C MET A 244 13.07 4.12 -2.10
N LEU A 245 12.88 3.39 -3.18
CA LEU A 245 13.32 1.99 -3.32
C LEU A 245 14.83 1.82 -3.23
N MET A 246 15.60 2.74 -3.79
CA MET A 246 17.07 2.65 -3.83
C MET A 246 17.75 3.09 -2.54
N ARG A 247 17.08 3.92 -1.75
CA ARG A 247 17.68 4.52 -0.55
C ARG A 247 18.22 3.50 0.47
N PRO A 248 17.57 2.36 0.74
CA PRO A 248 18.10 1.34 1.65
C PRO A 248 19.41 0.70 1.18
N LEU A 249 19.74 0.73 -0.10
CA LEU A 249 21.00 0.22 -0.62
C LEU A 249 22.21 1.09 -0.24
N ALA A 250 21.98 2.37 0.10
CA ALA A 250 23.03 3.33 0.43
C ALA A 250 24.17 3.33 -0.59
N LEU A 251 23.82 3.40 -1.87
CA LEU A 251 24.81 3.40 -2.97
C LEU A 251 25.59 4.72 -2.99
N PRO A 252 26.89 4.70 -3.34
CA PRO A 252 27.65 5.89 -3.62
C PRO A 252 26.99 6.72 -4.74
N ARG A 253 27.03 8.05 -4.64
CA ARG A 253 26.38 8.96 -5.60
C ARG A 253 26.66 8.64 -7.08
N PRO A 254 27.94 8.37 -7.51
CA PRO A 254 28.21 8.05 -8.92
C PRO A 254 27.56 6.72 -9.36
N VAL A 255 27.52 5.72 -8.48
CA VAL A 255 26.85 4.44 -8.76
C VAL A 255 25.34 4.64 -8.85
N GLN A 256 24.77 5.47 -7.99
CA GLN A 256 23.34 5.76 -7.99
C GLN A 256 22.92 6.39 -9.33
N ALA A 257 23.69 7.33 -9.87
CA ALA A 257 23.41 7.98 -11.15
C ALA A 257 23.42 6.99 -12.33
N VAL A 258 24.40 6.04 -12.33
CA VAL A 258 24.54 5.03 -13.40
C VAL A 258 23.42 3.98 -13.35
N VAL A 259 23.00 3.61 -12.13
CA VAL A 259 22.02 2.55 -11.93
C VAL A 259 20.59 3.08 -12.04
N GLN A 260 20.39 4.39 -11.89
CA GLN A 260 19.07 5.01 -11.91
C GLN A 260 18.31 4.74 -13.21
N TYR A 261 18.91 4.94 -14.34
CA TYR A 261 18.26 4.78 -15.66
C TYR A 261 17.83 3.33 -15.98
N PRO A 262 18.68 2.31 -15.81
CA PRO A 262 18.25 0.91 -15.98
C PRO A 262 17.14 0.48 -15.03
N ILE A 263 17.15 1.00 -13.80
CA ILE A 263 16.14 0.66 -12.79
C ILE A 263 14.82 1.41 -13.07
N GLU A 264 14.85 2.64 -13.55
CA GLU A 264 13.64 3.34 -14.04
C GLU A 264 12.96 2.50 -15.14
N LYS A 265 13.73 2.02 -16.12
CA LYS A 265 13.21 1.10 -17.16
C LYS A 265 12.73 -0.24 -16.59
N PHE A 266 13.41 -0.77 -15.59
CA PHE A 266 12.98 -2.00 -14.91
C PHE A 266 11.66 -1.78 -14.16
N ILE A 267 11.52 -0.68 -13.42
CA ILE A 267 10.27 -0.30 -12.73
C ILE A 267 9.15 -0.12 -13.75
N ASP A 268 9.38 0.61 -14.83
CA ASP A 268 8.42 0.76 -15.92
C ASP A 268 7.96 -0.59 -16.47
N ASN A 269 8.85 -1.54 -16.61
CA ASN A 269 8.53 -2.87 -17.11
C ASN A 269 7.92 -3.80 -16.05
N VAL A 270 8.32 -3.68 -14.79
CA VAL A 270 7.92 -4.58 -13.70
C VAL A 270 6.63 -4.13 -13.01
N PHE A 271 6.47 -2.84 -12.73
CA PHE A 271 5.27 -2.30 -12.10
C PHE A 271 4.18 -1.88 -13.08
N LEU A 272 4.54 -1.69 -14.37
CA LEU A 272 3.71 -0.99 -15.33
C LEU A 272 3.37 -1.83 -16.58
N ARG A 273 3.85 -3.05 -16.69
CA ARG A 273 3.39 -4.06 -17.63
C ARG A 273 2.58 -5.14 -16.91
#